data_dadccc1c2bd0988cca3e4cabad9d4116
#
_entry.id   dadccc1c2bd0988cca3e4cabad9d4116
#
_cell.length_a   1.000
_cell.length_b   1.000
_cell.length_c   1.000
_cell.angle_alpha   90.00
_cell.angle_beta   90.00
_cell.angle_gamma   90.00
#
_symmetry.space_group_name_H-M   'P 1'
#
loop_
_entity.id
_entity.type
_entity.pdbx_description
1 polymer ?
#
loop_
_entity_poly.entity_id
_entity_poly.type
_entity_poly.pdbx_seq_one_letter_code
_entity_poly.pdbx_strand_id
1 'polypeptide(L)'
;DYNTHQEFGSGDHICHHGVMDIFRLPKYAAAFYASQIDPAQRVVLQAATVWSMGDRSGGGVNPLVVFSNCDEIEMFIGDERQGCFQPDRATFPHLPHAPYIIPVSNTHITWGRAMADLRLVGYIGGQPVMEQRIASDGLPRALELEADDCELVADGADMTRVAFRIVDRYGNRLPYATQVVTLEVGGPADLIGENPFALAGGQAAVYLRARQEPGTVRVRATTPRLPPAEVTVTVRAARSIAVAVRSS
;
A
#
# COMPACT_ATOMS: atom_id res chain seq x y z
N ASP A 1 8.40 4.07 -8.54
CA ASP A 1 7.24 4.24 -7.71
C ASP A 1 6.65 5.63 -7.88
N TYR A 2 5.34 5.73 -8.09
CA TYR A 2 4.67 6.95 -8.53
C TYR A 2 4.10 7.82 -7.42
N ASN A 3 4.09 7.34 -6.19
CA ASN A 3 3.73 8.19 -5.07
C ASN A 3 4.83 9.24 -4.85
N THR A 4 4.40 10.44 -4.61
CA THR A 4 5.27 11.60 -4.59
C THR A 4 5.20 12.32 -3.25
N HIS A 5 6.15 13.21 -3.04
CA HIS A 5 6.08 14.26 -2.04
C HIS A 5 6.62 15.54 -2.64
N GLN A 6 6.16 16.65 -2.13
CA GLN A 6 6.72 17.94 -2.49
C GLN A 6 8.08 18.10 -1.82
N GLU A 7 9.07 18.54 -2.59
CA GLU A 7 10.42 18.80 -2.11
C GLU A 7 10.93 20.12 -2.61
N PHE A 8 11.50 20.91 -1.71
CA PHE A 8 12.13 22.16 -2.04
C PHE A 8 13.43 21.91 -2.82
N GLY A 9 13.57 22.53 -3.97
CA GLY A 9 14.76 22.39 -4.82
C GLY A 9 14.62 21.41 -5.97
N SER A 10 13.55 20.63 -6.04
CA SER A 10 13.20 19.88 -7.25
C SER A 10 12.59 20.80 -8.30
N GLY A 11 12.97 20.65 -9.56
CA GLY A 11 12.59 21.57 -10.63
C GLY A 11 11.08 21.65 -10.88
N ASP A 12 10.33 20.61 -10.57
CA ASP A 12 8.88 20.48 -10.73
C ASP A 12 8.10 20.53 -9.41
N HIS A 13 8.75 20.82 -8.31
CA HIS A 13 8.20 20.82 -6.95
C HIS A 13 7.70 19.45 -6.44
N ILE A 14 7.88 18.39 -7.21
CA ILE A 14 7.47 17.04 -6.87
C ILE A 14 8.66 16.10 -6.98
N CYS A 15 8.89 15.31 -5.93
CA CYS A 15 9.95 14.32 -5.88
C CYS A 15 9.36 12.91 -5.86
N HIS A 16 9.81 12.06 -6.77
CA HIS A 16 9.33 10.69 -6.93
C HIS A 16 10.17 9.65 -6.17
N HIS A 17 11.32 10.01 -5.66
CA HIS A 17 12.15 9.12 -4.86
C HIS A 17 11.66 9.02 -3.40
N GLY A 18 12.28 8.18 -2.61
CA GLY A 18 11.91 7.93 -1.21
C GLY A 18 11.18 6.62 -1.00
N VAL A 19 11.17 6.19 0.25
CA VAL A 19 10.61 4.91 0.71
C VAL A 19 9.12 5.01 0.99
N MET A 20 8.71 6.17 1.50
CA MET A 20 7.32 6.51 1.83
C MET A 20 6.90 7.73 1.02
N ASP A 21 5.60 7.91 0.83
CA ASP A 21 5.05 9.14 0.25
C ASP A 21 4.84 10.25 1.31
N ILE A 22 4.26 11.37 0.88
CA ILE A 22 3.97 12.53 1.74
C ILE A 22 3.02 12.17 2.90
N PHE A 23 2.16 11.18 2.72
CA PHE A 23 1.21 10.70 3.74
C PHE A 23 1.80 9.61 4.63
N ARG A 24 3.09 9.28 4.49
CA ARG A 24 3.75 8.14 5.13
C ARG A 24 3.15 6.79 4.75
N LEU A 25 2.58 6.69 3.55
CA LEU A 25 2.16 5.43 2.98
C LEU A 25 3.33 4.76 2.23
N PRO A 26 3.43 3.42 2.28
CA PRO A 26 4.59 2.72 1.73
C PRO A 26 4.59 2.75 0.20
N LYS A 27 5.78 2.97 -0.37
CA LYS A 27 6.12 2.67 -1.75
C LYS A 27 6.70 1.26 -1.85
N TYR A 28 6.99 0.77 -3.07
CA TYR A 28 7.63 -0.55 -3.22
C TYR A 28 8.96 -0.68 -2.47
N ALA A 29 9.74 0.39 -2.41
CA ALA A 29 11.00 0.40 -1.66
C ALA A 29 10.83 0.13 -0.15
N ALA A 30 9.65 0.38 0.42
CA ALA A 30 9.38 0.06 1.82
C ALA A 30 9.44 -1.45 2.09
N ALA A 31 9.03 -2.27 1.12
CA ALA A 31 9.09 -3.72 1.24
C ALA A 31 10.52 -4.26 1.29
N PHE A 32 11.49 -3.57 0.65
CA PHE A 32 12.90 -3.92 0.80
C PHE A 32 13.35 -3.85 2.26
N TYR A 33 13.05 -2.75 2.96
CA TYR A 33 13.39 -2.62 4.37
C TYR A 33 12.58 -3.57 5.25
N ALA A 34 11.29 -3.73 4.97
CA ALA A 34 10.43 -4.65 5.71
C ALA A 34 10.89 -6.11 5.57
N SER A 35 11.47 -6.51 4.43
CA SER A 35 11.97 -7.87 4.22
C SER A 35 13.26 -8.18 4.99
N GLN A 36 13.93 -7.18 5.61
CA GLN A 36 15.17 -7.42 6.35
C GLN A 36 14.95 -7.90 7.80
N ILE A 37 13.71 -8.13 8.21
CA ILE A 37 13.36 -8.66 9.54
C ILE A 37 13.29 -10.20 9.53
N ASP A 38 13.35 -10.80 10.73
CA ASP A 38 13.16 -12.23 10.91
C ASP A 38 11.77 -12.66 10.42
N PRO A 39 11.66 -13.64 9.52
CA PRO A 39 10.37 -14.14 9.02
C PRO A 39 9.46 -14.69 10.12
N ALA A 40 10.00 -15.11 11.27
CA ALA A 40 9.22 -15.50 12.43
C ALA A 40 8.41 -14.34 13.03
N GLN A 41 8.86 -13.08 12.83
CA GLN A 41 8.11 -11.89 13.25
C GLN A 41 7.06 -11.51 12.21
N ARG A 42 7.44 -11.54 10.94
CA ARG A 42 6.57 -11.19 9.82
C ARG A 42 7.13 -11.71 8.51
N VAL A 43 6.33 -12.47 7.78
CA VAL A 43 6.66 -12.85 6.40
C VAL A 43 6.40 -11.67 5.46
N VAL A 44 7.33 -11.42 4.54
CA VAL A 44 7.24 -10.39 3.51
C VAL A 44 7.42 -11.04 2.14
N LEU A 45 6.52 -10.73 1.21
CA LEU A 45 6.60 -11.14 -0.19
C LEU A 45 5.98 -10.02 -1.03
N GLN A 46 6.81 -9.23 -1.71
CA GLN A 46 6.36 -8.08 -2.49
C GLN A 46 7.12 -7.97 -3.81
N ALA A 47 6.44 -8.19 -4.90
CA ALA A 47 6.94 -7.84 -6.23
C ALA A 47 6.96 -6.31 -6.40
N ALA A 48 8.11 -5.76 -6.78
CA ALA A 48 8.28 -4.33 -7.04
C ALA A 48 8.00 -4.03 -8.51
N THR A 49 6.78 -4.28 -8.96
CA THR A 49 6.38 -4.14 -10.35
C THR A 49 4.95 -3.64 -10.51
N VAL A 50 4.71 -2.96 -11.63
CA VAL A 50 3.38 -2.86 -12.22
C VAL A 50 3.30 -3.94 -13.29
N TRP A 51 2.67 -5.07 -12.96
CA TRP A 51 2.62 -6.25 -13.83
C TRP A 51 1.64 -6.04 -14.99
N SER A 52 2.00 -5.15 -15.91
CA SER A 52 1.22 -4.89 -17.12
C SER A 52 2.11 -4.37 -18.26
N MET A 53 1.66 -4.52 -19.50
CA MET A 53 2.30 -3.99 -20.70
C MET A 53 1.44 -2.89 -21.30
N GLY A 54 2.07 -1.93 -22.01
CA GLY A 54 1.40 -0.81 -22.67
C GLY A 54 1.57 0.50 -21.89
N ASP A 55 0.61 1.41 -22.00
CA ASP A 55 0.68 2.77 -21.45
C ASP A 55 0.87 2.82 -19.92
N ARG A 56 0.55 1.74 -19.24
CA ARG A 56 0.65 1.62 -17.78
C ARG A 56 1.86 0.84 -17.32
N SER A 57 2.72 0.38 -18.22
CA SER A 57 3.93 -0.32 -17.83
C SER A 57 5.00 0.68 -17.42
N GLY A 58 5.24 0.80 -16.12
CA GLY A 58 6.33 1.62 -15.58
C GLY A 58 7.69 0.94 -15.55
N GLY A 59 7.84 -0.19 -16.18
CA GLY A 59 9.01 -1.05 -16.06
C GLY A 59 8.93 -1.99 -14.85
N GLY A 60 10.03 -2.68 -14.57
CA GLY A 60 10.08 -3.65 -13.46
C GLY A 60 9.43 -5.00 -13.78
N VAL A 61 9.14 -5.26 -15.05
CA VAL A 61 8.63 -6.55 -15.51
C VAL A 61 9.78 -7.53 -15.80
N ASN A 62 10.91 -7.02 -16.33
CA ASN A 62 12.10 -7.83 -16.59
C ASN A 62 13.39 -7.02 -16.36
N PRO A 63 14.26 -7.41 -15.42
CA PRO A 63 14.00 -8.47 -14.45
C PRO A 63 12.91 -8.08 -13.45
N LEU A 64 12.14 -9.07 -13.00
CA LEU A 64 11.22 -8.89 -11.89
C LEU A 64 12.01 -8.85 -10.59
N VAL A 65 11.91 -7.76 -9.86
CA VAL A 65 12.50 -7.63 -8.52
C VAL A 65 11.44 -7.98 -7.48
N VAL A 66 11.77 -8.89 -6.56
CA VAL A 66 10.89 -9.25 -5.45
C VAL A 66 11.63 -9.05 -4.13
N PHE A 67 11.01 -8.33 -3.21
CA PHE A 67 11.50 -8.17 -1.83
C PHE A 67 10.80 -9.18 -0.94
N SER A 68 11.59 -10.07 -0.33
CA SER A 68 11.06 -11.14 0.50
C SER A 68 12.09 -11.61 1.52
N ASN A 69 11.60 -12.11 2.65
CA ASN A 69 12.38 -12.85 3.64
C ASN A 69 12.06 -14.35 3.64
N CYS A 70 11.45 -14.85 2.57
CA CYS A 70 11.31 -16.27 2.32
C CYS A 70 12.65 -16.89 1.89
N ASP A 71 12.78 -18.21 2.04
CA ASP A 71 13.96 -18.94 1.61
C ASP A 71 14.00 -19.13 0.08
N GLU A 72 12.80 -19.30 -0.51
CA GLU A 72 12.59 -19.59 -1.92
C GLU A 72 11.27 -19.01 -2.40
N ILE A 73 11.20 -18.63 -3.68
CA ILE A 73 9.98 -18.16 -4.34
C ILE A 73 9.70 -19.02 -5.58
N GLU A 74 8.50 -19.58 -5.65
CA GLU A 74 7.96 -20.19 -6.85
C GLU A 74 7.13 -19.18 -7.63
N MET A 75 7.36 -19.07 -8.94
CA MET A 75 6.69 -18.11 -9.82
C MET A 75 5.85 -18.80 -10.87
N PHE A 76 4.66 -18.24 -11.11
CA PHE A 76 3.75 -18.62 -12.18
C PHE A 76 3.32 -17.39 -12.97
N ILE A 77 3.14 -17.55 -14.27
CA ILE A 77 2.50 -16.59 -15.17
C ILE A 77 1.25 -17.26 -15.73
N GLY A 78 0.08 -16.79 -15.29
CA GLY A 78 -1.16 -17.57 -15.44
C GLY A 78 -1.04 -18.90 -14.70
N ASP A 79 -1.31 -20.01 -15.42
CA ASP A 79 -1.18 -21.37 -14.89
C ASP A 79 0.22 -21.99 -15.14
N GLU A 80 1.07 -21.29 -15.91
CA GLU A 80 2.37 -21.79 -16.29
C GLU A 80 3.42 -21.52 -15.20
N ARG A 81 4.00 -22.61 -14.68
CA ARG A 81 5.10 -22.54 -13.71
C ARG A 81 6.39 -22.10 -14.38
N GLN A 82 6.99 -21.03 -13.91
CA GLN A 82 8.25 -20.49 -14.43
C GLN A 82 9.48 -21.06 -13.72
N GLY A 83 9.34 -21.48 -12.49
CA GLY A 83 10.42 -22.09 -11.69
C GLY A 83 10.40 -21.69 -10.23
N CYS A 84 11.42 -22.18 -9.52
CA CYS A 84 11.76 -21.76 -8.15
C CYS A 84 13.03 -20.91 -8.19
N PHE A 85 13.02 -19.82 -7.44
CA PHE A 85 14.07 -18.82 -7.44
C PHE A 85 14.63 -18.63 -6.04
N GLN A 86 15.93 -18.36 -5.96
CA GLN A 86 16.65 -18.08 -4.72
C GLN A 86 16.99 -16.59 -4.65
N PRO A 87 17.15 -16.03 -3.44
CA PRO A 87 17.59 -14.64 -3.28
C PRO A 87 18.98 -14.44 -3.88
N ASP A 88 19.24 -13.27 -4.48
CA ASP A 88 20.51 -12.93 -5.11
C ASP A 88 21.60 -12.59 -4.06
N ARG A 89 22.06 -13.59 -3.34
CA ARG A 89 23.12 -13.45 -2.35
C ARG A 89 24.49 -13.20 -2.96
N ALA A 90 24.67 -13.44 -4.26
CA ALA A 90 25.93 -13.17 -4.94
C ALA A 90 26.14 -11.66 -5.09
N THR A 91 25.11 -10.94 -5.48
CA THR A 91 25.15 -9.47 -5.60
C THR A 91 25.01 -8.78 -4.24
N PHE A 92 24.20 -9.35 -3.32
CA PHE A 92 23.85 -8.74 -2.03
C PHE A 92 24.25 -9.61 -0.82
N PRO A 93 25.55 -9.96 -0.66
CA PRO A 93 26.00 -10.91 0.37
C PRO A 93 25.84 -10.38 1.81
N HIS A 94 25.70 -9.06 1.99
CA HIS A 94 25.63 -8.43 3.31
C HIS A 94 24.21 -8.32 3.87
N LEU A 95 23.19 -8.55 3.02
CA LEU A 95 21.81 -8.42 3.44
C LEU A 95 21.34 -9.71 4.17
N PRO A 96 20.62 -9.60 5.29
CA PRO A 96 19.95 -10.76 5.90
C PRO A 96 19.09 -11.50 4.89
N HIS A 97 18.28 -10.73 4.14
CA HIS A 97 17.40 -11.22 3.09
C HIS A 97 17.64 -10.45 1.79
N ALA A 98 18.49 -11.03 0.92
CA ALA A 98 18.78 -10.45 -0.39
C ALA A 98 17.52 -10.43 -1.27
N PRO A 99 17.33 -9.42 -2.13
CA PRO A 99 16.22 -9.40 -3.07
C PRO A 99 16.33 -10.53 -4.09
N TYR A 100 15.19 -10.92 -4.66
CA TYR A 100 15.14 -11.84 -5.80
C TYR A 100 15.17 -11.04 -7.09
N ILE A 101 16.03 -11.42 -8.01
CA ILE A 101 16.17 -10.83 -9.34
C ILE A 101 15.79 -11.92 -10.35
N ILE A 102 14.53 -11.90 -10.77
CA ILE A 102 13.94 -12.99 -11.55
C ILE A 102 13.86 -12.59 -13.02
N PRO A 103 14.53 -13.32 -13.94
CA PRO A 103 14.37 -13.07 -15.35
C PRO A 103 12.99 -13.52 -15.84
N VAL A 104 12.31 -12.65 -16.60
CA VAL A 104 11.02 -12.95 -17.23
C VAL A 104 11.23 -13.14 -18.71
N SER A 105 10.74 -14.28 -19.25
CA SER A 105 10.87 -14.56 -20.67
C SER A 105 10.13 -13.55 -21.53
N ASN A 106 10.74 -13.11 -22.62
CA ASN A 106 10.11 -12.22 -23.60
C ASN A 106 8.83 -12.80 -24.22
N THR A 107 8.64 -14.11 -24.18
CA THR A 107 7.40 -14.73 -24.66
C THR A 107 6.17 -14.31 -23.86
N HIS A 108 6.33 -13.95 -22.59
CA HIS A 108 5.25 -13.51 -21.71
C HIS A 108 5.01 -12.00 -21.74
N ILE A 109 5.99 -11.21 -22.20
CA ILE A 109 5.98 -9.74 -22.16
C ILE A 109 6.07 -9.11 -23.56
N THR A 110 5.62 -9.81 -24.58
CA THR A 110 5.67 -9.35 -25.96
C THR A 110 4.44 -8.52 -26.32
N TRP A 111 4.64 -7.40 -27.00
CA TRP A 111 3.57 -6.57 -27.55
C TRP A 111 2.62 -7.39 -28.43
N GLY A 112 1.31 -7.11 -28.30
CA GLY A 112 0.27 -7.78 -29.09
C GLY A 112 -0.17 -9.15 -28.55
N ARG A 113 0.37 -9.59 -27.41
CA ARG A 113 -0.11 -10.75 -26.67
C ARG A 113 -0.78 -10.33 -25.38
N ALA A 114 -1.84 -11.05 -25.00
CA ALA A 114 -2.42 -10.89 -23.67
C ALA A 114 -1.41 -11.38 -22.63
N MET A 115 -1.07 -10.52 -21.69
CA MET A 115 -0.24 -10.87 -20.55
C MET A 115 -1.12 -11.58 -19.50
N ALA A 116 -0.64 -12.70 -18.95
CA ALA A 116 -1.34 -13.41 -17.90
C ALA A 116 -0.94 -12.87 -16.50
N ASP A 117 -1.74 -13.17 -15.49
CA ASP A 117 -1.49 -12.73 -14.13
C ASP A 117 -0.21 -13.32 -13.55
N LEU A 118 0.45 -12.55 -12.68
CA LEU A 118 1.56 -13.02 -11.88
C LEU A 118 1.06 -13.68 -10.60
N ARG A 119 1.61 -14.84 -10.26
CA ARG A 119 1.46 -15.48 -8.96
C ARG A 119 2.83 -15.87 -8.42
N LEU A 120 3.13 -15.43 -7.22
CA LEU A 120 4.33 -15.76 -6.46
C LEU A 120 3.92 -16.52 -5.21
N VAL A 121 4.63 -17.59 -4.88
CA VAL A 121 4.48 -18.35 -3.65
C VAL A 121 5.82 -18.37 -2.92
N GLY A 122 5.85 -17.82 -1.72
CA GLY A 122 7.03 -17.81 -0.84
C GLY A 122 7.06 -19.03 0.07
N TYR A 123 8.25 -19.63 0.21
CA TYR A 123 8.48 -20.82 1.03
C TYR A 123 9.48 -20.53 2.15
N ILE A 124 9.27 -21.13 3.31
CA ILE A 124 10.19 -21.16 4.45
C ILE A 124 10.29 -22.60 4.93
N GLY A 125 11.52 -23.15 5.01
CA GLY A 125 11.73 -24.55 5.39
C GLY A 125 10.99 -25.55 4.48
N GLY A 126 10.82 -25.21 3.20
CA GLY A 126 10.10 -26.03 2.22
C GLY A 126 8.57 -26.00 2.34
N GLN A 127 8.01 -25.17 3.22
CA GLN A 127 6.55 -25.00 3.36
C GLN A 127 6.10 -23.67 2.75
N PRO A 128 4.97 -23.65 2.01
CA PRO A 128 4.42 -22.39 1.48
C PRO A 128 3.86 -21.56 2.65
N VAL A 129 4.29 -20.30 2.75
CA VAL A 129 3.92 -19.41 3.86
C VAL A 129 3.19 -18.15 3.41
N MET A 130 3.35 -17.73 2.17
CA MET A 130 2.71 -16.53 1.63
C MET A 130 2.52 -16.63 0.12
N GLU A 131 1.42 -16.07 -0.37
CA GLU A 131 1.15 -15.93 -1.80
C GLU A 131 0.86 -14.47 -2.14
N GLN A 132 1.39 -13.99 -3.27
CA GLN A 132 0.99 -12.74 -3.89
C GLN A 132 0.52 -12.99 -5.32
N ARG A 133 -0.63 -12.39 -5.68
CA ARG A 133 -1.12 -12.36 -7.06
C ARG A 133 -1.22 -10.92 -7.52
N ILE A 134 -0.86 -10.66 -8.78
CA ILE A 134 -0.96 -9.33 -9.42
C ILE A 134 -1.67 -9.49 -10.74
N ALA A 135 -2.69 -8.66 -10.96
CA ALA A 135 -3.45 -8.66 -12.19
C ALA A 135 -2.64 -8.08 -13.35
N SER A 136 -2.71 -8.74 -14.51
CA SER A 136 -2.04 -8.30 -15.73
C SER A 136 -2.79 -7.17 -16.46
N ASP A 137 -4.08 -6.98 -16.18
CA ASP A 137 -4.90 -5.97 -16.85
C ASP A 137 -4.73 -4.56 -16.27
N GLY A 138 -4.16 -4.42 -15.07
CA GLY A 138 -3.93 -3.13 -14.40
C GLY A 138 -5.21 -2.30 -14.20
N LEU A 139 -6.40 -2.93 -14.20
CA LEU A 139 -7.68 -2.25 -14.12
C LEU A 139 -8.11 -1.98 -12.67
N PRO A 140 -8.57 -0.77 -12.36
CA PRO A 140 -9.21 -0.46 -11.08
C PRO A 140 -10.41 -1.36 -10.81
N ARG A 141 -10.45 -2.00 -9.63
CA ARG A 141 -11.54 -2.89 -9.22
C ARG A 141 -12.21 -2.46 -7.93
N ALA A 142 -11.46 -1.88 -7.02
CA ALA A 142 -12.01 -1.37 -5.77
C ALA A 142 -11.31 -0.09 -5.32
N LEU A 143 -12.04 0.71 -4.56
CA LEU A 143 -11.53 1.74 -3.67
C LEU A 143 -11.49 1.12 -2.27
N GLU A 144 -10.35 1.21 -1.59
CA GLU A 144 -10.18 0.74 -0.21
C GLU A 144 -9.94 1.92 0.72
N LEU A 145 -10.51 1.85 1.92
CA LEU A 145 -10.28 2.78 3.03
C LEU A 145 -9.77 2.02 4.24
N GLU A 146 -8.80 2.62 4.92
CA GLU A 146 -8.23 2.08 6.15
C GLU A 146 -7.91 3.21 7.12
N ALA A 147 -8.35 3.11 8.36
CA ALA A 147 -7.95 4.00 9.44
C ALA A 147 -6.82 3.36 10.24
N ASP A 148 -5.78 4.14 10.59
CA ASP A 148 -4.68 3.62 11.42
C ASP A 148 -5.18 3.22 12.81
N ASP A 149 -6.04 4.07 13.41
CA ASP A 149 -6.71 3.79 14.65
C ASP A 149 -8.22 3.91 14.48
N CYS A 150 -8.95 2.88 14.90
CA CYS A 150 -10.41 2.85 14.88
C CYS A 150 -11.05 3.38 16.16
N GLU A 151 -10.25 3.84 17.12
CA GLU A 151 -10.71 4.43 18.38
C GLU A 151 -9.96 5.74 18.68
N LEU A 152 -10.70 6.79 18.95
CA LEU A 152 -10.19 8.10 19.33
C LEU A 152 -10.81 8.56 20.65
N VAL A 153 -10.18 9.51 21.31
CA VAL A 153 -10.66 10.15 22.55
C VAL A 153 -11.33 11.48 22.21
N ALA A 154 -12.49 11.75 22.81
CA ALA A 154 -13.27 12.98 22.63
C ALA A 154 -12.64 14.17 23.39
N ASP A 155 -11.40 14.53 23.06
CA ASP A 155 -10.64 15.63 23.69
C ASP A 155 -10.47 16.87 22.78
N GLY A 156 -10.92 16.77 21.51
CA GLY A 156 -10.78 17.82 20.50
C GLY A 156 -9.42 17.86 19.82
N ALA A 157 -8.49 16.95 20.15
CA ALA A 157 -7.13 16.92 19.64
C ALA A 157 -6.71 15.57 19.06
N ASP A 158 -7.26 14.47 19.58
CA ASP A 158 -6.90 13.12 19.15
C ASP A 158 -7.25 12.87 17.68
N MET A 159 -6.36 12.22 16.95
CA MET A 159 -6.42 12.12 15.50
C MET A 159 -6.03 10.73 15.00
N THR A 160 -6.66 10.30 13.90
CA THR A 160 -6.23 9.15 13.12
C THR A 160 -6.06 9.53 11.65
N ARG A 161 -5.14 8.86 10.96
CA ARG A 161 -5.01 8.93 9.51
C ARG A 161 -6.00 7.94 8.88
N VAL A 162 -6.70 8.38 7.86
CA VAL A 162 -7.52 7.53 6.98
C VAL A 162 -6.86 7.47 5.61
N ALA A 163 -6.24 6.35 5.31
CA ALA A 163 -5.65 6.06 4.02
C ALA A 163 -6.70 5.53 3.05
N PHE A 164 -6.56 5.87 1.78
CA PHE A 164 -7.38 5.32 0.70
C PHE A 164 -6.54 5.03 -0.54
N ARG A 165 -6.88 3.94 -1.22
CA ARG A 165 -6.15 3.47 -2.39
C ARG A 165 -7.06 2.80 -3.41
N ILE A 166 -6.66 2.85 -4.67
CA ILE A 166 -7.31 2.10 -5.74
C ILE A 166 -6.49 0.84 -6.00
N VAL A 167 -7.19 -0.29 -6.05
CA VAL A 167 -6.58 -1.61 -6.14
C VAL A 167 -7.09 -2.41 -7.34
N ASP A 168 -6.27 -3.38 -7.76
CA ASP A 168 -6.64 -4.40 -8.73
C ASP A 168 -7.57 -5.46 -8.09
N ARG A 169 -7.93 -6.52 -8.85
CA ARG A 169 -8.81 -7.61 -8.38
C ARG A 169 -8.20 -8.48 -7.28
N TYR A 170 -6.92 -8.32 -6.99
CA TYR A 170 -6.20 -9.05 -5.93
C TYR A 170 -5.80 -8.15 -4.75
N GLY A 171 -6.24 -6.90 -4.74
CA GLY A 171 -5.95 -5.96 -3.66
C GLY A 171 -4.60 -5.25 -3.79
N ASN A 172 -3.90 -5.35 -4.93
CA ASN A 172 -2.66 -4.60 -5.09
C ASN A 172 -2.96 -3.17 -5.52
N ARG A 173 -2.26 -2.23 -4.90
CA ARG A 173 -2.32 -0.82 -5.28
C ARG A 173 -1.96 -0.63 -6.76
N LEU A 174 -2.71 0.22 -7.42
CA LEU A 174 -2.47 0.61 -8.81
C LEU A 174 -1.77 1.97 -8.87
N PRO A 175 -0.43 2.02 -9.04
CA PRO A 175 0.33 3.28 -8.96
C PRO A 175 -0.03 4.31 -10.03
N TYR A 176 -0.66 3.91 -11.12
CA TYR A 176 -1.13 4.79 -12.18
C TYR A 176 -2.57 5.30 -12.01
N ALA A 177 -3.22 4.92 -10.92
CA ALA A 177 -4.56 5.41 -10.63
C ALA A 177 -4.51 6.89 -10.23
N THR A 178 -5.23 7.73 -11.00
CA THR A 178 -5.28 9.19 -10.83
C THR A 178 -6.71 9.71 -10.60
N GLN A 179 -7.64 8.81 -10.26
CA GLN A 179 -9.03 9.15 -10.03
C GLN A 179 -9.17 10.17 -8.89
N VAL A 180 -10.19 11.00 -9.00
CA VAL A 180 -10.61 11.88 -7.92
C VAL A 180 -11.42 11.08 -6.91
N VAL A 181 -11.06 11.18 -5.65
CA VAL A 181 -11.78 10.58 -4.51
C VAL A 181 -12.45 11.69 -3.72
N THR A 182 -13.73 11.54 -3.45
CA THR A 182 -14.50 12.43 -2.58
C THR A 182 -14.84 11.70 -1.29
N LEU A 183 -14.63 12.38 -0.15
CA LEU A 183 -14.86 11.85 1.19
C LEU A 183 -16.04 12.58 1.85
N GLU A 184 -16.92 11.81 2.46
CA GLU A 184 -17.99 12.29 3.33
C GLU A 184 -17.74 11.80 4.75
N VAL A 185 -17.79 12.71 5.72
CA VAL A 185 -17.60 12.38 7.14
C VAL A 185 -18.86 12.71 7.90
N GLY A 186 -19.44 11.71 8.55
CA GLY A 186 -20.55 11.84 9.48
C GLY A 186 -20.15 11.49 10.90
N GLY A 187 -20.65 12.23 11.90
CA GLY A 187 -20.32 12.00 13.30
C GLY A 187 -19.37 13.05 13.91
N PRO A 188 -18.89 12.83 15.16
CA PRO A 188 -18.16 13.83 15.91
C PRO A 188 -16.66 13.89 15.57
N ALA A 189 -16.32 14.15 14.32
CA ALA A 189 -14.95 14.40 13.88
C ALA A 189 -14.91 15.43 12.75
N ASP A 190 -13.76 16.10 12.62
CA ASP A 190 -13.44 17.00 11.53
C ASP A 190 -12.46 16.33 10.56
N LEU A 191 -12.70 16.45 9.26
CA LEU A 191 -11.77 16.03 8.22
C LEU A 191 -10.70 17.10 8.03
N ILE A 192 -9.44 16.67 8.07
CA ILE A 192 -8.28 17.52 7.80
C ILE A 192 -7.54 16.95 6.60
N GLY A 193 -7.43 17.74 5.56
CA GLY A 193 -6.82 17.39 4.28
C GLY A 193 -7.61 17.90 3.11
N GLU A 194 -7.09 17.67 1.92
CA GLU A 194 -7.74 18.04 0.67
C GLU A 194 -8.93 17.11 0.39
N ASN A 195 -10.06 17.71 -0.01
CA ASN A 195 -11.27 16.97 -0.36
C ASN A 195 -12.12 17.79 -1.34
N PRO A 196 -12.42 17.32 -2.57
CA PRO A 196 -11.99 16.04 -3.13
C PRO A 196 -10.47 15.98 -3.41
N PHE A 197 -9.91 14.78 -3.44
CA PHE A 197 -8.48 14.55 -3.64
C PHE A 197 -8.21 13.82 -4.97
N ALA A 198 -7.35 14.38 -5.82
CA ALA A 198 -6.87 13.71 -7.03
C ALA A 198 -5.67 12.82 -6.68
N LEU A 199 -5.82 11.50 -6.85
CA LEU A 199 -4.76 10.56 -6.51
C LEU A 199 -3.49 10.77 -7.33
N ALA A 200 -2.35 10.66 -6.66
CA ALA A 200 -1.04 10.53 -7.28
C ALA A 200 -0.40 9.23 -6.76
N GLY A 201 -0.08 8.31 -7.69
CA GLY A 201 0.47 7.01 -7.31
C GLY A 201 -0.57 6.02 -6.75
N GLY A 202 -1.85 6.26 -6.95
CA GLY A 202 -2.94 5.34 -6.63
C GLY A 202 -3.32 5.26 -5.15
N GLN A 203 -2.77 6.13 -4.30
CA GLN A 203 -3.11 6.22 -2.88
C GLN A 203 -2.98 7.65 -2.37
N ALA A 204 -3.67 7.93 -1.27
CA ALA A 204 -3.55 9.17 -0.51
C ALA A 204 -4.09 8.95 0.91
N ALA A 205 -4.02 9.99 1.74
CA ALA A 205 -4.65 9.97 3.04
C ALA A 205 -5.16 11.36 3.44
N VAL A 206 -6.12 11.34 4.36
CA VAL A 206 -6.58 12.49 5.13
C VAL A 206 -6.47 12.16 6.61
N TYR A 207 -6.73 13.15 7.47
CA TYR A 207 -6.78 12.93 8.91
C TYR A 207 -8.18 13.24 9.43
N LEU A 208 -8.61 12.46 10.41
CA LEU A 208 -9.79 12.74 11.23
C LEU A 208 -9.32 13.24 12.57
N ARG A 209 -9.84 14.38 13.01
CA ARG A 209 -9.66 14.91 14.36
C ARG A 209 -10.96 14.75 15.13
N ALA A 210 -10.91 14.04 16.26
CA ALA A 210 -12.04 13.90 17.16
C ALA A 210 -12.50 15.26 17.68
N ARG A 211 -13.82 15.46 17.76
CA ARG A 211 -14.42 16.56 18.53
C ARG A 211 -14.52 16.20 20.01
N GLN A 212 -15.06 17.08 20.82
CA GLN A 212 -15.25 16.85 22.28
C GLN A 212 -16.49 15.99 22.61
N GLU A 213 -17.17 15.48 21.62
CA GLU A 213 -18.38 14.66 21.76
C GLU A 213 -18.04 13.19 21.45
N PRO A 214 -18.38 12.24 22.33
CA PRO A 214 -18.24 10.83 22.01
C PRO A 214 -19.30 10.41 20.99
N GLY A 215 -18.97 9.40 20.17
CA GLY A 215 -19.89 8.87 19.17
C GLY A 215 -19.19 8.04 18.09
N THR A 216 -19.94 7.69 17.08
CA THR A 216 -19.44 6.93 15.93
C THR A 216 -19.22 7.87 14.76
N VAL A 217 -18.00 7.85 14.21
CA VAL A 217 -17.63 8.55 12.98
C VAL A 217 -17.68 7.55 11.83
N ARG A 218 -18.38 7.89 10.77
CA ARG A 218 -18.39 7.13 9.52
C ARG A 218 -17.74 7.96 8.43
N VAL A 219 -16.74 7.40 7.78
CA VAL A 219 -16.12 7.98 6.59
C VAL A 219 -16.53 7.15 5.40
N ARG A 220 -17.10 7.81 4.40
CA ARG A 220 -17.46 7.21 3.12
C ARG A 220 -16.66 7.86 2.00
N ALA A 221 -15.97 7.05 1.21
CA ALA A 221 -15.26 7.50 0.04
C ALA A 221 -15.93 7.04 -1.25
N THR A 222 -15.94 7.92 -2.24
CA THR A 222 -16.50 7.67 -3.57
C THR A 222 -15.51 8.09 -4.65
N THR A 223 -15.52 7.36 -5.75
CA THR A 223 -14.78 7.69 -6.98
C THR A 223 -15.56 7.18 -8.18
N PRO A 224 -15.43 7.80 -9.36
CA PRO A 224 -16.16 7.34 -10.55
C PRO A 224 -15.87 5.88 -10.90
N ARG A 225 -16.93 5.13 -11.26
CA ARG A 225 -16.91 3.75 -11.77
C ARG A 225 -16.49 2.67 -10.76
N LEU A 226 -16.27 3.00 -9.50
CA LEU A 226 -16.01 2.01 -8.44
C LEU A 226 -17.10 2.07 -7.37
N PRO A 227 -17.38 0.96 -6.69
CA PRO A 227 -18.24 0.99 -5.50
C PRO A 227 -17.65 1.92 -4.43
N PRO A 228 -18.50 2.57 -3.62
CA PRO A 228 -18.05 3.35 -2.47
C PRO A 228 -17.38 2.42 -1.44
N ALA A 229 -16.41 2.98 -0.69
CA ALA A 229 -15.81 2.32 0.46
C ALA A 229 -16.13 3.08 1.73
N GLU A 230 -16.19 2.39 2.87
CA GLU A 230 -16.52 2.99 4.16
C GLU A 230 -15.62 2.45 5.25
N VAL A 231 -15.27 3.32 6.22
CA VAL A 231 -14.61 2.95 7.47
C VAL A 231 -15.30 3.64 8.63
N THR A 232 -15.31 2.98 9.79
CA THR A 232 -15.91 3.49 11.00
C THR A 232 -14.86 3.65 12.08
N VAL A 233 -14.89 4.82 12.78
CA VAL A 233 -14.03 5.15 13.91
C VAL A 233 -14.91 5.48 15.10
N THR A 234 -14.57 4.98 16.28
CA THR A 234 -15.29 5.24 17.53
C THR A 234 -14.60 6.34 18.29
N VAL A 235 -15.31 7.42 18.62
CA VAL A 235 -14.81 8.47 19.51
C VAL A 235 -15.34 8.18 20.91
N ARG A 236 -14.44 7.83 21.83
CA ARG A 236 -14.77 7.53 23.24
C ARG A 236 -14.73 8.79 24.11
N ALA A 237 -15.54 8.81 25.15
CA ALA A 237 -15.49 9.91 26.12
C ALA A 237 -14.10 10.07 26.73
N ALA A 238 -13.62 11.31 26.80
CA ALA A 238 -12.39 11.64 27.52
C ALA A 238 -12.57 11.28 29.01
N ARG A 239 -11.53 10.69 29.61
CA ARG A 239 -11.54 10.45 31.06
C ARG A 239 -11.43 11.81 31.77
N SER A 240 -12.39 12.17 32.60
CA SER A 240 -12.27 13.34 33.48
C SER A 240 -11.14 13.09 34.46
N ILE A 241 -10.08 13.87 34.38
CA ILE A 241 -9.06 13.93 35.44
C ILE A 241 -9.68 14.75 36.56
N ALA A 242 -10.14 14.08 37.62
CA ALA A 242 -10.53 14.77 38.84
C ALA A 242 -9.28 15.41 39.46
N VAL A 243 -9.09 16.71 39.23
CA VAL A 243 -8.07 17.49 39.93
C VAL A 243 -8.55 17.61 41.34
N ALA A 244 -7.95 16.85 42.28
CA ALA A 244 -8.15 17.03 43.69
C ALA A 244 -7.52 18.38 44.07
N VAL A 245 -8.35 19.42 44.15
CA VAL A 245 -7.94 20.70 44.76
C VAL A 245 -7.76 20.44 46.26
N ARG A 246 -6.52 20.32 46.70
CA ARG A 246 -6.22 20.35 48.13
C ARG A 246 -6.49 21.77 48.60
N SER A 247 -7.60 21.97 49.29
CA SER A 247 -7.83 23.16 50.09
C SER A 247 -6.81 23.17 51.26
N SER A 248 -5.93 24.16 51.24
CA SER A 248 -5.02 24.50 52.32
C SER A 248 -5.77 25.27 53.43
#